data_a7a88ebe9484fedcbeaed09ae5f4de65
#
_entry.id   a7a88ebe9484fedcbeaed09ae5f4de65
#
_cell.length_a   1.000
_cell.length_b   1.000
_cell.length_c   1.000
_cell.angle_alpha   90.00
_cell.angle_beta   90.00
_cell.angle_gamma   90.00
#
_symmetry.space_group_name_H-M   'P 1'
#
loop_
_entity.id
_entity.type
_entity.pdbx_description
1 polymer ?
#
loop_
_entity_poly.entity_id
_entity_poly.type
_entity_poly.pdbx_seq_one_letter_code
_entity_poly.pdbx_strand_id
1 'polypeptide(L)'
;MNISIDERKQQLVKKYVSDGKMKKLASFFDVLSDGTRLKILSALAITPMCVSDLSAGLEINQTTVSHQLARMRLAAMVDFRREGKACIYYVCDKGINNVLLQAVECS
;
A
#
# COMPACT_ATOMS: atom_id res chain seq x y z
N MET A 1 7.38 -28.87 29.98
CA MET A 1 8.01 -27.70 30.61
C MET A 1 7.06 -26.52 30.50
N ASN A 2 6.71 -25.90 31.60
CA ASN A 2 5.85 -24.74 31.60
C ASN A 2 6.68 -23.49 31.28
N ILE A 3 6.30 -22.82 30.21
CA ILE A 3 6.90 -21.54 29.83
C ILE A 3 6.21 -20.45 30.64
N SER A 4 6.98 -19.59 31.28
CA SER A 4 6.45 -18.46 32.03
C SER A 4 5.68 -17.50 31.12
N ILE A 5 4.79 -16.68 31.70
CA ILE A 5 4.07 -15.66 30.95
C ILE A 5 5.05 -14.70 30.25
N ASP A 6 6.13 -14.32 30.94
CA ASP A 6 7.16 -13.43 30.38
C ASP A 6 7.90 -14.07 29.20
N GLU A 7 8.20 -15.36 29.28
CA GLU A 7 8.81 -16.09 28.17
C GLU A 7 7.86 -16.20 26.99
N ARG A 8 6.57 -16.42 27.22
CA ARG A 8 5.56 -16.43 26.17
C ARG A 8 5.48 -15.08 25.46
N LYS A 9 5.46 -13.99 26.20
CA LYS A 9 5.47 -12.64 25.64
C LYS A 9 6.71 -12.40 24.79
N GLN A 10 7.87 -12.81 25.27
CA GLN A 10 9.11 -12.70 24.53
C GLN A 10 9.10 -13.51 23.24
N GLN A 11 8.55 -14.72 23.26
CA GLN A 11 8.41 -15.55 22.06
C GLN A 11 7.46 -14.91 21.04
N LEU A 12 6.37 -14.31 21.49
CA LEU A 12 5.43 -13.61 20.62
C LEU A 12 6.10 -12.40 19.95
N VAL A 13 6.87 -11.63 20.71
CA VAL A 13 7.61 -10.49 20.16
C VAL A 13 8.61 -10.96 19.11
N LYS A 14 9.38 -12.01 19.39
CA LYS A 14 10.35 -12.55 18.42
C LYS A 14 9.69 -13.08 17.17
N LYS A 15 8.50 -13.64 17.29
CA LYS A 15 7.74 -14.18 16.15
C LYS A 15 7.18 -13.07 15.25
N TYR A 16 6.55 -12.05 15.85
CA TYR A 16 5.84 -11.03 15.12
C TYR A 16 6.63 -9.75 14.83
N VAL A 17 7.70 -9.50 15.56
CA VAL A 17 8.53 -8.31 15.41
C VAL A 17 9.95 -8.73 15.01
N SER A 18 10.07 -9.39 13.87
CA SER A 18 11.38 -9.79 13.31
C SER A 18 11.95 -8.64 12.48
N ASP A 19 13.27 -8.60 12.34
CA ASP A 19 13.96 -7.58 11.54
C ASP A 19 13.48 -7.60 10.08
N GLY A 20 13.26 -8.78 9.51
CA GLY A 20 12.77 -8.91 8.14
C GLY A 20 11.39 -8.33 7.95
N LYS A 21 10.48 -8.59 8.88
CA LYS A 21 9.12 -8.03 8.87
C LYS A 21 9.14 -6.52 9.09
N MET A 22 9.99 -6.04 9.99
CA MET A 22 10.10 -4.61 10.27
C MET A 22 10.68 -3.85 9.10
N LYS A 23 11.63 -4.42 8.37
CA LYS A 23 12.15 -3.84 7.13
C LYS A 23 11.06 -3.65 6.08
N LYS A 24 10.24 -4.69 5.86
CA LYS A 24 9.10 -4.62 4.93
C LYS A 24 8.11 -3.54 5.33
N LEU A 25 7.76 -3.52 6.61
CA LEU A 25 6.81 -2.56 7.15
C LEU A 25 7.34 -1.13 7.05
N ALA A 26 8.62 -0.93 7.38
CA ALA A 26 9.26 0.38 7.27
C ALA A 26 9.28 0.88 5.82
N SER A 27 9.59 0.01 4.85
CA SER A 27 9.55 0.35 3.43
C SER A 27 8.15 0.74 2.99
N PHE A 28 7.14 0.05 3.47
CA PHE A 28 5.74 0.37 3.21
C PHE A 28 5.37 1.75 3.74
N PHE A 29 5.69 2.04 5.00
CA PHE A 29 5.41 3.34 5.59
C PHE A 29 6.21 4.47 4.94
N ASP A 30 7.41 4.19 4.47
CA ASP A 30 8.22 5.17 3.73
C ASP A 30 7.49 5.60 2.45
N VAL A 31 6.93 4.66 1.71
CA VAL A 31 6.12 4.98 0.53
C VAL A 31 4.89 5.81 0.91
N LEU A 32 4.23 5.49 2.02
CA LEU A 32 3.05 6.20 2.50
C LEU A 32 3.36 7.56 3.12
N SER A 33 4.63 7.88 3.38
CA SER A 33 5.01 9.17 4.00
C SER A 33 4.81 10.36 3.05
N ASP A 34 4.71 10.12 1.76
CA ASP A 34 4.40 11.16 0.78
C ASP A 34 2.89 11.28 0.57
N GLY A 35 2.36 12.49 0.73
CA GLY A 35 0.92 12.73 0.63
C GLY A 35 0.31 12.37 -0.72
N THR A 36 1.03 12.60 -1.81
CA THR A 36 0.57 12.26 -3.16
C THR A 36 0.48 10.75 -3.35
N ARG A 37 1.50 10.00 -2.92
CA ARG A 37 1.49 8.53 -2.99
C ARG A 37 0.39 7.94 -2.12
N LEU A 38 0.21 8.50 -0.94
CA LEU A 38 -0.87 8.07 -0.03
C LEU A 38 -2.24 8.27 -0.67
N LYS A 39 -2.48 9.40 -1.31
CA LYS A 39 -3.74 9.68 -2.02
C LYS A 39 -3.99 8.67 -3.13
N ILE A 40 -2.98 8.39 -3.94
CA ILE A 40 -3.09 7.44 -5.06
C ILE A 40 -3.41 6.04 -4.55
N LEU A 41 -2.66 5.55 -3.56
CA LEU A 41 -2.89 4.23 -2.98
C LEU A 41 -4.26 4.12 -2.33
N SER A 42 -4.68 5.15 -1.62
CA SER A 42 -6.00 5.18 -0.98
C SER A 42 -7.14 5.12 -2.02
N ALA A 43 -7.00 5.85 -3.12
CA ALA A 43 -7.96 5.80 -4.22
C ALA A 43 -8.03 4.40 -4.85
N LEU A 44 -6.88 3.79 -5.11
CA LEU A 44 -6.81 2.44 -5.66
C LEU A 44 -7.32 1.37 -4.70
N ALA A 45 -7.25 1.62 -3.40
CA ALA A 45 -7.84 0.72 -2.40
C ALA A 45 -9.37 0.68 -2.52
N ILE A 46 -9.98 1.79 -2.93
CA ILE A 46 -11.44 1.86 -3.14
C ILE A 46 -11.82 1.03 -4.37
N THR A 47 -11.14 1.26 -5.50
CA THR A 47 -11.36 0.51 -6.73
C THR A 47 -10.15 0.68 -7.66
N PRO A 48 -9.79 -0.36 -8.43
CA PRO A 48 -8.80 -0.19 -9.50
C PRO A 48 -9.26 0.84 -10.52
N MET A 49 -8.32 1.64 -11.04
CA MET A 49 -8.65 2.66 -12.03
C MET A 49 -7.44 3.09 -12.87
N CYS A 50 -7.70 3.74 -13.99
CA CYS A 50 -6.67 4.25 -14.87
C CYS A 50 -6.11 5.60 -14.40
N VAL A 51 -5.03 6.05 -15.04
CA VAL A 51 -4.38 7.33 -14.71
C VAL A 51 -5.35 8.51 -14.84
N SER A 52 -6.17 8.53 -15.89
CA SER A 52 -7.14 9.60 -16.12
C SER A 52 -8.12 9.74 -14.97
N ASP A 53 -8.66 8.62 -14.49
CA ASP A 53 -9.60 8.61 -13.38
C ASP A 53 -8.94 9.05 -12.06
N LEU A 54 -7.72 8.58 -11.81
CA LEU A 54 -6.94 9.01 -10.64
C LEU A 54 -6.67 10.51 -10.67
N SER A 55 -6.21 11.00 -11.81
CA SER A 55 -5.91 12.41 -12.02
C SER A 55 -7.13 13.29 -11.79
N ALA A 56 -8.25 12.92 -12.40
CA ALA A 56 -9.49 13.66 -12.28
C ALA A 56 -10.05 13.61 -10.85
N GLY A 57 -10.10 12.43 -10.26
CA GLY A 57 -10.67 12.25 -8.91
C GLY A 57 -9.85 12.88 -7.81
N LEU A 58 -8.52 12.84 -7.92
CA LEU A 58 -7.60 13.40 -6.93
C LEU A 58 -7.20 14.84 -7.23
N GLU A 59 -7.54 15.35 -8.40
CA GLU A 59 -7.13 16.70 -8.85
C GLU A 59 -5.61 16.85 -8.86
N ILE A 60 -4.92 15.82 -9.39
CA ILE A 60 -3.48 15.78 -9.53
C ILE A 60 -3.15 15.63 -11.01
N ASN A 61 -2.12 16.33 -11.46
CA ASN A 61 -1.64 16.28 -12.84
C ASN A 61 -1.34 14.83 -13.28
N GLN A 62 -1.75 14.46 -14.49
CA GLN A 62 -1.56 13.10 -15.02
C GLN A 62 -0.09 12.67 -15.05
N THR A 63 0.81 13.58 -15.37
CA THR A 63 2.25 13.30 -15.39
C THR A 63 2.75 12.93 -13.99
N THR A 64 2.30 13.64 -12.97
CA THR A 64 2.63 13.37 -11.57
C THR A 64 2.09 12.00 -11.15
N VAL A 65 0.84 11.70 -11.48
CA VAL A 65 0.22 10.40 -11.18
C VAL A 65 1.00 9.27 -11.85
N SER A 66 1.33 9.42 -13.14
CA SER A 66 2.09 8.40 -13.89
C SER A 66 3.47 8.16 -13.29
N HIS A 67 4.19 9.22 -12.90
CA HIS A 67 5.51 9.10 -12.27
C HIS A 67 5.43 8.37 -10.93
N GLN A 68 4.44 8.69 -10.12
CA GLN A 68 4.26 8.03 -8.82
C GLN A 68 3.86 6.57 -8.98
N LEU A 69 2.98 6.26 -9.91
CA LEU A 69 2.61 4.88 -10.21
C LEU A 69 3.80 4.05 -10.69
N ALA A 70 4.66 4.62 -11.53
CA ALA A 70 5.87 3.94 -11.99
C ALA A 70 6.79 3.60 -10.83
N ARG A 71 7.00 4.54 -9.91
CA ARG A 71 7.80 4.32 -8.69
C ARG A 71 7.21 3.26 -7.79
N MET A 72 5.91 3.33 -7.53
CA MET A 72 5.22 2.37 -6.69
C MET A 72 5.18 0.98 -7.32
N ARG A 73 5.14 0.90 -8.63
CA ARG A 73 5.23 -0.37 -9.34
C ARG A 73 6.59 -1.01 -9.19
N LEU A 74 7.67 -0.23 -9.28
CA LEU A 74 9.03 -0.72 -9.01
C LEU A 74 9.19 -1.24 -7.59
N ALA A 75 8.47 -0.65 -6.63
CA ALA A 75 8.45 -1.09 -5.25
C ALA A 75 7.47 -2.26 -5.01
N ALA A 76 6.88 -2.80 -6.06
CA ALA A 76 5.90 -3.90 -6.02
C ALA A 76 4.64 -3.60 -5.19
N MET A 77 4.26 -2.34 -5.07
CA MET A 77 3.06 -1.93 -4.32
C MET A 77 1.82 -1.86 -5.18
N VAL A 78 1.98 -1.53 -6.45
CA VAL A 78 0.91 -1.49 -7.43
C VAL A 78 1.35 -2.22 -8.69
N ASP A 79 0.37 -2.65 -9.46
CA ASP A 79 0.59 -3.17 -10.82
C ASP A 79 -0.61 -2.77 -11.66
N PHE A 80 -0.60 -3.14 -12.93
CA PHE A 80 -1.72 -2.84 -13.81
C PHE A 80 -2.08 -4.04 -14.67
N ARG A 81 -3.33 -4.05 -15.12
CA ARG A 81 -3.81 -4.94 -16.17
C ARG A 81 -4.33 -4.10 -17.32
N ARG A 82 -4.34 -4.66 -18.51
CA ARG A 82 -4.90 -4.00 -19.67
C ARG A 82 -6.36 -4.41 -19.86
N GLU A 83 -7.22 -3.40 -20.04
CA GLU A 83 -8.62 -3.58 -20.44
C GLU A 83 -8.83 -2.72 -21.69
N GLY A 84 -8.82 -3.37 -22.87
CA GLY A 84 -8.82 -2.66 -24.13
C GLY A 84 -7.56 -1.79 -24.27
N LYS A 85 -7.73 -0.49 -24.45
CA LYS A 85 -6.62 0.48 -24.55
C LYS A 85 -6.21 1.06 -23.20
N ALA A 86 -6.97 0.78 -22.16
CA ALA A 86 -6.73 1.33 -20.82
C ALA A 86 -5.82 0.44 -19.99
N CYS A 87 -4.95 1.08 -19.19
CA CYS A 87 -4.18 0.43 -18.14
C CYS A 87 -4.89 0.68 -16.82
N ILE A 88 -5.35 -0.38 -16.18
CA ILE A 88 -6.08 -0.32 -14.92
C ILE A 88 -5.13 -0.71 -13.79
N TYR A 89 -4.77 0.26 -12.96
CA TYR A 89 -3.86 0.06 -11.82
C TYR A 89 -4.62 -0.46 -10.61
N TYR A 90 -3.95 -1.27 -9.81
CA TYR A 90 -4.49 -1.86 -8.57
C TYR A 90 -3.38 -2.05 -7.54
N VAL A 91 -3.77 -2.14 -6.27
CA VAL A 91 -2.85 -2.44 -5.16
C VAL A 91 -2.55 -3.94 -5.17
N CYS A 92 -1.27 -4.31 -5.14
CA CYS A 92 -0.84 -5.71 -5.28
C CYS A 92 -1.18 -6.57 -4.06
N ASP A 93 -1.11 -6.01 -2.86
CA ASP A 93 -1.30 -6.76 -1.62
C ASP A 93 -2.69 -6.50 -1.05
N LYS A 94 -3.49 -7.56 -0.92
CA LYS A 94 -4.84 -7.46 -0.38
C LYS A 94 -4.88 -7.00 1.07
N GLY A 95 -3.89 -7.40 1.87
CA GLY A 95 -3.79 -6.97 3.26
C GLY A 95 -3.54 -5.48 3.37
N ILE A 96 -2.62 -4.95 2.57
CA ILE A 96 -2.34 -3.51 2.47
C ILE A 96 -3.58 -2.77 1.97
N ASN A 97 -4.24 -3.29 0.94
CA ASN A 97 -5.46 -2.72 0.39
C ASN A 97 -6.55 -2.59 1.46
N ASN A 98 -6.74 -3.63 2.27
CA ASN A 98 -7.73 -3.61 3.35
C ASN A 98 -7.39 -2.60 4.44
N VAL A 99 -6.12 -2.48 4.81
CA VAL A 99 -5.67 -1.49 5.81
C VAL A 99 -5.94 -0.07 5.31
N LEU A 100 -5.60 0.23 4.07
CA LEU A 100 -5.84 1.55 3.46
C LEU A 100 -7.34 1.85 3.40
N LEU A 101 -8.14 0.89 2.98
CA LEU A 101 -9.59 1.06 2.86
C LEU A 101 -10.23 1.33 4.23
N GLN A 102 -9.84 0.60 5.27
CA GLN A 102 -10.30 0.84 6.63
C GLN A 102 -9.88 2.22 7.14
N ALA A 103 -8.65 2.64 6.88
CA ALA A 103 -8.16 3.94 7.29
C ALA A 103 -8.97 5.09 6.63
N VAL A 104 -9.29 4.94 5.36
CA VAL A 104 -10.11 5.91 4.62
C VAL A 104 -11.54 5.96 5.17
N GLU A 105 -12.14 4.80 5.46
CA GLU A 105 -13.50 4.71 5.97
C GLU A 105 -13.65 5.23 7.41
N CYS A 106 -12.59 5.11 8.23
CA CYS A 106 -12.60 5.55 9.62
C CYS A 106 -12.33 7.06 9.79
N SER A 107 -11.97 7.74 8.73
CA SER A 107 -11.59 9.18 8.78
C SER A 107 -12.79 10.11 8.82
#